data_77d44887aab7c9e699a8958cca1ee5d4
#
_entry.id   77d44887aab7c9e699a8958cca1ee5d4
#
_cell.length_a   1.000
_cell.length_b   1.000
_cell.length_c   1.000
_cell.angle_alpha   90.00
_cell.angle_beta   90.00
_cell.angle_gamma   90.00
#
_symmetry.space_group_name_H-M   'P 1'
#
loop_
_entity.id
_entity.type
_entity.pdbx_description
1 polymer ?
#
loop_
_entity_poly.entity_id
_entity_poly.type
_entity_poly.pdbx_seq_one_letter_code
_entity_poly.pdbx_strand_id
1 'polypeptide(L)'
;MNSKIPISLTYFRIIIIPFFIFAYFLPTPKGEWISCFIFVVAAFTDYLDGKLARSMNQESKLGMLLDPVADKIIVTVALLLMIHDGKIDGFHFYAAVIIIAREVLVSGLREYLAKIQISLPVTQLSKLKTFIQMFSISVLLSGEPGNLFLLGYGTIIGIISLWISTIISVQTGYVYTLKCLKHT
;
A
#
# COMPACT_ATOMS: atom_id res chain seq x y z
N MET A 1 -25.37 -2.62 -19.24
CA MET A 1 -25.22 -3.65 -18.20
C MET A 1 -23.75 -3.71 -17.81
N ASN A 2 -23.41 -3.67 -16.54
CA ASN A 2 -22.09 -3.82 -15.88
C ASN A 2 -21.30 -2.57 -15.42
N SER A 3 -21.97 -1.52 -14.97
CA SER A 3 -21.31 -0.44 -14.21
C SER A 3 -21.01 -0.80 -12.73
N LYS A 4 -21.25 -2.08 -12.33
CA LYS A 4 -21.18 -2.51 -10.93
C LYS A 4 -19.82 -3.11 -10.52
N ILE A 5 -18.97 -3.50 -11.47
CA ILE A 5 -17.73 -4.24 -11.18
C ILE A 5 -16.68 -3.39 -10.43
N PRO A 6 -16.35 -2.15 -10.85
CA PRO A 6 -15.32 -1.36 -10.15
C PRO A 6 -15.70 -1.03 -8.70
N ILE A 7 -16.98 -0.71 -8.46
CA ILE A 7 -17.46 -0.39 -7.09
C ILE A 7 -17.38 -1.60 -6.17
N SER A 8 -17.69 -2.79 -6.68
CA SER A 8 -17.67 -4.04 -5.91
C SER A 8 -16.28 -4.33 -5.36
N LEU A 9 -15.22 -4.02 -6.10
CA LEU A 9 -13.85 -4.30 -5.71
C LEU A 9 -13.31 -3.33 -4.65
N THR A 10 -13.74 -2.05 -4.70
CA THR A 10 -13.44 -1.08 -3.64
C THR A 10 -14.11 -1.49 -2.32
N TYR A 11 -15.38 -1.89 -2.36
CA TYR A 11 -16.07 -2.40 -1.16
C TYR A 11 -15.39 -3.68 -0.63
N PHE A 12 -14.99 -4.58 -1.52
CA PHE A 12 -14.27 -5.79 -1.14
C PHE A 12 -12.98 -5.45 -0.36
N ARG A 13 -12.19 -4.46 -0.82
CA ARG A 13 -10.98 -4.02 -0.11
C ARG A 13 -11.27 -3.44 1.26
N ILE A 14 -12.33 -2.67 1.43
CA ILE A 14 -12.71 -2.13 2.74
C ILE A 14 -13.17 -3.24 3.68
N ILE A 15 -13.97 -4.19 3.17
CA ILE A 15 -14.49 -5.32 3.94
C ILE A 15 -13.36 -6.28 4.33
N ILE A 16 -12.34 -6.46 3.50
CA ILE A 16 -11.24 -7.40 3.78
C ILE A 16 -10.32 -6.91 4.91
N ILE A 17 -10.29 -5.59 5.21
CA ILE A 17 -9.43 -5.03 6.27
C ILE A 17 -9.74 -5.63 7.66
N PRO A 18 -10.98 -5.70 8.15
CA PRO A 18 -11.29 -6.37 9.41
C PRO A 18 -10.86 -7.84 9.42
N PHE A 19 -11.05 -8.56 8.30
CA PHE A 19 -10.59 -9.94 8.19
C PHE A 19 -9.07 -10.07 8.20
N PHE A 20 -8.36 -9.13 7.59
CA PHE A 20 -6.91 -9.04 7.65
C PHE A 20 -6.41 -8.84 9.09
N ILE A 21 -7.03 -7.90 9.83
CA ILE A 21 -6.70 -7.65 11.24
C ILE A 21 -6.95 -8.92 12.07
N PHE A 22 -8.12 -9.55 11.91
CA PHE A 22 -8.45 -10.78 12.62
C PHE A 22 -7.45 -11.91 12.30
N ALA A 23 -7.11 -12.09 11.02
CA ALA A 23 -6.16 -13.10 10.58
C ALA A 23 -4.76 -12.89 11.18
N TYR A 24 -4.35 -11.62 11.33
CA TYR A 24 -3.05 -11.27 11.89
C TYR A 24 -2.88 -11.73 13.34
N PHE A 25 -3.96 -11.70 14.14
CA PHE A 25 -3.95 -12.14 15.53
C PHE A 25 -4.20 -13.64 15.72
N LEU A 26 -4.32 -14.41 14.65
CA LEU A 26 -4.38 -15.87 14.77
C LEU A 26 -3.01 -16.44 15.20
N PRO A 27 -3.00 -17.61 15.88
CA PRO A 27 -1.74 -18.24 16.27
C PRO A 27 -0.80 -18.50 15.10
N THR A 28 0.48 -18.28 15.32
CA THR A 28 1.54 -18.65 14.36
C THR A 28 1.60 -20.17 14.16
N PRO A 29 1.96 -20.69 12.97
CA PRO A 29 2.32 -19.97 11.74
C PRO A 29 1.13 -19.61 10.85
N LYS A 30 -0.10 -20.02 11.22
CA LYS A 30 -1.30 -19.83 10.37
C LYS A 30 -1.65 -18.35 10.19
N GLY A 31 -1.62 -17.57 11.27
CA GLY A 31 -1.92 -16.15 11.24
C GLY A 31 -1.02 -15.39 10.28
N GLU A 32 0.28 -15.69 10.31
CA GLU A 32 1.28 -15.04 9.46
C GLU A 32 1.06 -15.35 7.97
N TRP A 33 0.80 -16.61 7.61
CA TRP A 33 0.51 -16.97 6.22
C TRP A 33 -0.83 -16.45 5.73
N ILE A 34 -1.89 -16.50 6.55
CA ILE A 34 -3.22 -16.04 6.15
C ILE A 34 -3.21 -14.51 5.98
N SER A 35 -2.61 -13.77 6.92
CA SER A 35 -2.51 -12.32 6.81
C SER A 35 -1.65 -11.89 5.62
N CYS A 36 -0.51 -12.55 5.37
CA CYS A 36 0.31 -12.33 4.20
C CYS A 36 -0.49 -12.59 2.91
N PHE A 37 -1.20 -13.70 2.83
CA PHE A 37 -2.03 -14.05 1.66
C PHE A 37 -3.13 -13.02 1.41
N ILE A 38 -3.88 -12.62 2.46
CA ILE A 38 -4.93 -11.60 2.35
C ILE A 38 -4.34 -10.27 1.83
N PHE A 39 -3.20 -9.86 2.38
CA PHE A 39 -2.52 -8.63 1.96
C PHE A 39 -2.09 -8.69 0.48
N VAL A 40 -1.46 -9.80 0.06
CA VAL A 40 -1.03 -9.99 -1.35
C VAL A 40 -2.22 -9.99 -2.29
N VAL A 41 -3.31 -10.69 -1.94
CA VAL A 41 -4.54 -10.71 -2.75
C VAL A 41 -5.14 -9.33 -2.86
N ALA A 42 -5.23 -8.57 -1.77
CA ALA A 42 -5.74 -7.21 -1.80
C ALA A 42 -4.87 -6.27 -2.66
N ALA A 43 -3.54 -6.36 -2.54
CA ALA A 43 -2.60 -5.59 -3.36
C ALA A 43 -2.68 -5.95 -4.84
N PHE A 44 -2.83 -7.23 -5.17
CA PHE A 44 -2.97 -7.71 -6.54
C PHE A 44 -4.31 -7.29 -7.16
N THR A 45 -5.39 -7.35 -6.39
CA THR A 45 -6.72 -6.91 -6.81
C THR A 45 -6.71 -5.42 -7.17
N ASP A 46 -6.05 -4.57 -6.35
CA ASP A 46 -5.88 -3.14 -6.62
C ASP A 46 -5.16 -2.88 -7.96
N TYR A 47 -4.08 -3.63 -8.22
CA TYR A 47 -3.36 -3.52 -9.49
C TYR A 47 -4.23 -3.89 -10.70
N LEU A 48 -5.03 -4.96 -10.58
CA LEU A 48 -5.93 -5.40 -11.65
C LEU A 48 -7.04 -4.39 -11.91
N ASP A 49 -7.64 -3.84 -10.84
CA ASP A 49 -8.73 -2.87 -10.94
C ASP A 49 -8.29 -1.59 -11.62
N GLY A 50 -7.14 -1.06 -11.24
CA GLY A 50 -6.56 0.11 -11.89
C GLY A 50 -6.26 -0.10 -13.37
N LYS A 51 -6.05 -1.35 -13.82
CA LYS A 51 -5.87 -1.70 -15.24
C LYS A 51 -7.21 -1.87 -15.97
N LEU A 52 -8.18 -2.53 -15.33
CA LEU A 52 -9.52 -2.78 -15.87
C LEU A 52 -10.38 -1.50 -15.96
N ALA A 53 -10.40 -0.67 -14.93
CA ALA A 53 -11.16 0.58 -14.89
C ALA A 53 -10.75 1.53 -16.03
N ARG A 54 -9.43 1.62 -16.29
CA ARG A 54 -8.90 2.42 -17.41
C ARG A 54 -9.32 1.89 -18.78
N SER A 55 -9.58 0.58 -18.93
CA SER A 55 -9.98 -0.02 -20.19
C SER A 55 -11.48 0.11 -20.47
N MET A 56 -12.30 0.30 -19.43
CA MET A 56 -13.77 0.24 -19.56
C MET A 56 -14.48 1.59 -19.51
N ASN A 57 -13.79 2.71 -19.28
CA ASN A 57 -14.37 4.08 -19.16
C ASN A 57 -15.59 4.17 -18.22
N GLN A 58 -15.65 3.32 -17.19
CA GLN A 58 -16.78 3.22 -16.27
C GLN A 58 -16.32 3.47 -14.82
N GLU A 59 -16.00 4.72 -14.52
CA GLU A 59 -15.68 5.12 -13.16
C GLU A 59 -16.94 5.66 -12.46
N SER A 60 -17.32 5.08 -11.33
CA SER A 60 -18.35 5.67 -10.48
C SER A 60 -17.76 6.77 -9.60
N LYS A 61 -18.55 7.82 -9.34
CA LYS A 61 -18.13 8.93 -8.46
C LYS A 61 -17.69 8.47 -7.06
N LEU A 62 -18.36 7.44 -6.50
CA LEU A 62 -18.01 6.85 -5.22
C LEU A 62 -16.74 6.00 -5.29
N GLY A 63 -16.52 5.23 -6.35
CA GLY A 63 -15.29 4.47 -6.57
C GLY A 63 -14.08 5.40 -6.66
N MET A 64 -14.15 6.44 -7.48
CA MET A 64 -13.07 7.44 -7.59
C MET A 64 -12.67 8.09 -6.27
N LEU A 65 -13.61 8.23 -5.31
CA LEU A 65 -13.32 8.79 -3.99
C LEU A 65 -12.76 7.74 -3.02
N LEU A 66 -13.29 6.51 -3.06
CA LEU A 66 -12.93 5.47 -2.09
C LEU A 66 -11.67 4.68 -2.47
N ASP A 67 -11.38 4.53 -3.76
CA ASP A 67 -10.20 3.78 -4.23
C ASP A 67 -8.88 4.33 -3.66
N PRO A 68 -8.59 5.66 -3.74
CA PRO A 68 -7.36 6.20 -3.17
C PRO A 68 -7.28 6.09 -1.64
N VAL A 69 -8.39 5.84 -0.97
CA VAL A 69 -8.44 5.66 0.48
C VAL A 69 -8.22 4.21 0.85
N ALA A 70 -8.90 3.29 0.17
CA ALA A 70 -8.87 1.86 0.48
C ALA A 70 -7.46 1.25 0.32
N ASP A 71 -6.73 1.60 -0.76
CA ASP A 71 -5.36 1.12 -1.02
C ASP A 71 -4.36 1.57 0.06
N LYS A 72 -4.57 2.75 0.66
CA LYS A 72 -3.69 3.27 1.71
C LYS A 72 -4.01 2.72 3.08
N ILE A 73 -5.29 2.45 3.35
CA ILE A 73 -5.70 1.93 4.66
C ILE A 73 -5.06 0.56 4.90
N ILE A 74 -5.08 -0.36 3.93
CA ILE A 74 -4.53 -1.70 4.14
C ILE A 74 -3.02 -1.68 4.38
N VAL A 75 -2.28 -0.83 3.67
CA VAL A 75 -0.84 -0.63 3.88
C VAL A 75 -0.57 -0.03 5.25
N THR A 76 -1.34 1.00 5.63
CA THR A 76 -1.21 1.66 6.94
C THR A 76 -1.49 0.69 8.07
N VAL A 77 -2.57 -0.09 7.97
CA VAL A 77 -2.94 -1.10 8.96
C VAL A 77 -1.87 -2.18 9.07
N ALA A 78 -1.35 -2.68 7.94
CA ALA A 78 -0.28 -3.67 7.95
C ALA A 78 0.98 -3.16 8.67
N LEU A 79 1.42 -1.92 8.37
CA LEU A 79 2.58 -1.31 9.04
C LEU A 79 2.34 -1.11 10.52
N LEU A 80 1.14 -0.63 10.93
CA LEU A 80 0.79 -0.44 12.33
C LEU A 80 0.76 -1.76 13.12
N LEU A 81 0.20 -2.82 12.54
CA LEU A 81 0.19 -4.15 13.16
C LEU A 81 1.61 -4.71 13.34
N MET A 82 2.48 -4.55 12.35
CA MET A 82 3.87 -4.99 12.44
C MET A 82 4.69 -4.17 13.45
N ILE A 83 4.38 -2.88 13.63
CA ILE A 83 4.96 -2.05 14.70
C ILE A 83 4.47 -2.53 16.06
N HIS A 84 3.17 -2.79 16.22
CA HIS A 84 2.60 -3.28 17.46
C HIS A 84 3.22 -4.61 17.91
N ASP A 85 3.50 -5.50 16.97
CA ASP A 85 4.04 -6.85 17.21
C ASP A 85 5.60 -6.88 17.27
N GLY A 86 6.25 -5.74 17.13
CA GLY A 86 7.71 -5.63 17.18
C GLY A 86 8.44 -6.19 15.95
N LYS A 87 7.73 -6.54 14.87
CA LYS A 87 8.36 -6.92 13.58
C LYS A 87 9.06 -5.73 12.90
N ILE A 88 8.58 -4.53 13.18
CA ILE A 88 9.22 -3.26 12.81
C ILE A 88 9.45 -2.47 14.10
N ASP A 89 10.67 -2.55 14.64
CA ASP A 89 11.05 -1.93 15.90
C ASP A 89 12.21 -0.95 15.76
N GLY A 90 12.59 -0.34 16.87
CA GLY A 90 13.76 0.54 16.97
C GLY A 90 13.82 1.58 15.86
N PHE A 91 14.95 1.64 15.15
CA PHE A 91 15.17 2.61 14.07
C PHE A 91 14.27 2.35 12.85
N HIS A 92 13.78 1.12 12.65
CA HIS A 92 12.95 0.77 11.50
C HIS A 92 11.54 1.35 11.60
N PHE A 93 11.08 1.71 12.80
CA PHE A 93 9.84 2.45 13.04
C PHE A 93 9.76 3.73 12.20
N TYR A 94 10.87 4.48 12.09
CA TYR A 94 10.89 5.71 11.29
C TYR A 94 10.59 5.48 9.81
N ALA A 95 11.05 4.36 9.25
CA ALA A 95 10.75 4.01 7.86
C ALA A 95 9.24 3.86 7.63
N ALA A 96 8.55 3.14 8.52
CA ALA A 96 7.10 2.95 8.44
C ALA A 96 6.34 4.28 8.59
N VAL A 97 6.71 5.11 9.57
CA VAL A 97 6.09 6.43 9.78
C VAL A 97 6.27 7.33 8.56
N ILE A 98 7.47 7.39 7.97
CA ILE A 98 7.74 8.18 6.77
C ILE A 98 6.89 7.69 5.60
N ILE A 99 6.75 6.39 5.41
CA ILE A 99 5.90 5.82 4.35
C ILE A 99 4.45 6.27 4.56
N ILE A 100 3.90 6.09 5.75
CA ILE A 100 2.50 6.45 6.05
C ILE A 100 2.27 7.95 5.84
N ALA A 101 3.12 8.80 6.40
CA ALA A 101 3.00 10.24 6.29
C ALA A 101 3.05 10.69 4.81
N ARG A 102 3.97 10.12 4.04
CA ARG A 102 4.10 10.43 2.61
C ARG A 102 2.89 9.95 1.80
N GLU A 103 2.35 8.76 2.10
CA GLU A 103 1.15 8.27 1.40
C GLU A 103 -0.03 9.22 1.56
N VAL A 104 -0.26 9.71 2.78
CA VAL A 104 -1.31 10.68 3.08
C VAL A 104 -1.03 12.01 2.37
N LEU A 105 0.19 12.56 2.51
CA LEU A 105 0.58 13.84 1.93
C LEU A 105 0.43 13.84 0.39
N VAL A 106 1.02 12.85 -0.30
CA VAL A 106 0.96 12.81 -1.77
C VAL A 106 -0.45 12.54 -2.28
N SER A 107 -1.27 11.80 -1.52
CA SER A 107 -2.68 11.63 -1.87
C SER A 107 -3.43 12.96 -1.84
N GLY A 108 -3.27 13.72 -0.76
CA GLY A 108 -3.88 15.04 -0.63
C GLY A 108 -3.43 16.02 -1.73
N LEU A 109 -2.12 16.04 -2.02
CA LEU A 109 -1.58 16.88 -3.10
C LEU A 109 -2.15 16.49 -4.48
N ARG A 110 -2.30 15.20 -4.76
CA ARG A 110 -2.89 14.73 -6.02
C ARG A 110 -4.35 15.12 -6.13
N GLU A 111 -5.11 14.98 -5.06
CA GLU A 111 -6.51 15.36 -5.04
C GLU A 111 -6.69 16.88 -5.23
N TYR A 112 -5.87 17.67 -4.57
CA TYR A 112 -5.85 19.12 -4.75
C TYR A 112 -5.56 19.52 -6.19
N LEU A 113 -4.50 18.97 -6.80
CA LEU A 113 -4.13 19.26 -8.18
C LEU A 113 -5.19 18.80 -9.19
N ALA A 114 -5.84 17.67 -8.92
CA ALA A 114 -6.95 17.21 -9.75
C ALA A 114 -8.14 18.18 -9.74
N LYS A 115 -8.45 18.83 -8.60
CA LYS A 115 -9.49 19.86 -8.50
C LYS A 115 -9.19 21.11 -9.35
N ILE A 116 -7.91 21.46 -9.50
CA ILE A 116 -7.46 22.58 -10.35
C ILE A 116 -7.10 22.12 -11.77
N GLN A 117 -7.54 20.93 -12.17
CA GLN A 117 -7.38 20.35 -13.51
C GLN A 117 -5.91 20.12 -13.94
N ILE A 118 -4.97 20.04 -12.99
CA ILE A 118 -3.58 19.72 -13.25
C ILE A 118 -3.34 18.23 -13.02
N SER A 119 -3.07 17.49 -14.11
CA SER A 119 -2.71 16.09 -14.03
C SER A 119 -1.22 15.89 -13.77
N LEU A 120 -0.89 15.12 -12.74
CA LEU A 120 0.48 14.67 -12.50
C LEU A 120 0.67 13.26 -13.05
N PRO A 121 1.53 13.07 -14.06
CA PRO A 121 1.80 11.74 -14.59
C PRO A 121 2.47 10.86 -13.53
N VAL A 122 2.06 9.61 -13.46
CA VAL A 122 2.68 8.60 -12.59
C VAL A 122 4.05 8.26 -13.16
N THR A 123 5.10 8.51 -12.39
CA THR A 123 6.47 8.20 -12.80
C THR A 123 6.77 6.71 -12.66
N GLN A 124 7.74 6.19 -13.42
CA GLN A 124 8.21 4.81 -13.28
C GLN A 124 8.75 4.53 -11.86
N LEU A 125 9.42 5.51 -11.25
CA LEU A 125 9.90 5.45 -9.87
C LEU A 125 8.74 5.28 -8.87
N SER A 126 7.58 5.92 -9.10
CA SER A 126 6.41 5.74 -8.23
C SER A 126 5.83 4.33 -8.32
N LYS A 127 5.88 3.69 -9.50
CA LYS A 127 5.45 2.30 -9.67
C LYS A 127 6.41 1.34 -8.98
N LEU A 128 7.71 1.53 -9.19
CA LEU A 128 8.77 0.72 -8.58
C LEU A 128 8.70 0.80 -7.05
N LYS A 129 8.55 2.02 -6.50
CA LYS A 129 8.35 2.26 -5.07
C LYS A 129 7.21 1.42 -4.51
N THR A 130 6.04 1.47 -5.15
CA THR A 130 4.85 0.73 -4.68
C THR A 130 5.10 -0.77 -4.72
N PHE A 131 5.72 -1.28 -5.77
CA PHE A 131 6.08 -2.70 -5.88
C PHE A 131 7.02 -3.14 -4.75
N ILE A 132 8.13 -2.41 -4.53
CA ILE A 132 9.10 -2.73 -3.46
C ILE A 132 8.44 -2.64 -2.08
N GLN A 133 7.57 -1.66 -1.86
CA GLN A 133 6.84 -1.49 -0.60
C GLN A 133 5.90 -2.68 -0.34
N MET A 134 5.10 -3.09 -1.34
CA MET A 134 4.21 -4.24 -1.20
C MET A 134 4.99 -5.55 -0.98
N PHE A 135 6.10 -5.73 -1.70
CA PHE A 135 7.01 -6.85 -1.50
C PHE A 135 7.57 -6.89 -0.07
N SER A 136 8.12 -5.76 0.41
CA SER A 136 8.65 -5.64 1.77
C SER A 136 7.62 -6.03 2.84
N ILE A 137 6.41 -5.44 2.75
CA ILE A 137 5.32 -5.71 3.70
C ILE A 137 4.92 -7.19 3.65
N SER A 138 4.81 -7.78 2.46
CA SER A 138 4.46 -9.20 2.31
C SER A 138 5.50 -10.12 2.96
N VAL A 139 6.79 -9.83 2.76
CA VAL A 139 7.88 -10.59 3.36
C VAL A 139 7.87 -10.45 4.89
N LEU A 140 7.67 -9.25 5.43
CA LEU A 140 7.60 -9.03 6.87
C LEU A 140 6.35 -9.65 7.51
N LEU A 141 5.20 -9.63 6.81
CA LEU A 141 3.97 -10.27 7.27
C LEU A 141 4.09 -11.79 7.35
N SER A 142 4.86 -12.42 6.46
CA SER A 142 5.08 -13.87 6.47
C SER A 142 5.84 -14.35 7.71
N GLY A 143 6.44 -13.46 8.49
CA GLY A 143 7.04 -13.70 9.80
C GLY A 143 8.06 -14.83 9.84
N GLU A 144 8.05 -15.60 10.94
CA GLU A 144 8.95 -16.75 11.13
C GLU A 144 8.86 -17.80 10.02
N PRO A 145 7.66 -18.25 9.57
CA PRO A 145 7.56 -19.22 8.49
C PRO A 145 8.13 -18.72 7.17
N GLY A 146 7.91 -17.44 6.84
CA GLY A 146 8.49 -16.82 5.65
C GLY A 146 10.00 -16.64 5.78
N ASN A 147 10.50 -16.34 6.98
CA ASN A 147 11.92 -16.25 7.27
C ASN A 147 12.61 -17.61 7.05
N LEU A 148 12.02 -18.71 7.52
CA LEU A 148 12.52 -20.06 7.27
C LEU A 148 12.52 -20.41 5.79
N PHE A 149 11.45 -20.07 5.07
CA PHE A 149 11.37 -20.27 3.62
C PHE A 149 12.47 -19.52 2.86
N LEU A 150 12.87 -18.35 3.34
CA LEU A 150 13.94 -17.53 2.79
C LEU A 150 15.30 -17.80 3.44
N LEU A 151 15.53 -19.03 3.93
CA LEU A 151 16.80 -19.48 4.51
C LEU A 151 17.32 -18.60 5.67
N GLY A 152 16.41 -18.00 6.44
CA GLY A 152 16.73 -17.11 7.54
C GLY A 152 16.97 -15.64 7.16
N TYR A 153 16.91 -15.29 5.89
CA TYR A 153 17.13 -13.91 5.41
C TYR A 153 15.85 -13.08 5.23
N GLY A 154 14.67 -13.66 5.48
CA GLY A 154 13.39 -13.01 5.21
C GLY A 154 13.23 -11.66 5.90
N THR A 155 13.49 -11.58 7.20
CA THR A 155 13.41 -10.32 7.96
C THR A 155 14.39 -9.28 7.43
N ILE A 156 15.62 -9.66 7.12
CA ILE A 156 16.65 -8.75 6.59
C ILE A 156 16.23 -8.21 5.22
N ILE A 157 15.76 -9.10 4.32
CA ILE A 157 15.27 -8.72 2.99
C ILE A 157 14.08 -7.78 3.12
N GLY A 158 13.13 -8.08 4.00
CA GLY A 158 11.97 -7.24 4.27
C GLY A 158 12.34 -5.83 4.73
N ILE A 159 13.23 -5.73 5.73
CA ILE A 159 13.68 -4.46 6.28
C ILE A 159 14.49 -3.65 5.26
N ILE A 160 15.42 -4.26 4.53
CA ILE A 160 16.19 -3.56 3.49
C ILE A 160 15.23 -3.02 2.41
N SER A 161 14.29 -3.84 1.96
CA SER A 161 13.28 -3.42 0.98
C SER A 161 12.39 -2.30 1.50
N LEU A 162 12.05 -2.30 2.80
CA LEU A 162 11.30 -1.23 3.45
C LEU A 162 12.06 0.10 3.37
N TRP A 163 13.35 0.12 3.68
CA TRP A 163 14.18 1.32 3.60
C TRP A 163 14.37 1.80 2.16
N ILE A 164 14.59 0.89 1.20
CA ILE A 164 14.67 1.25 -0.22
C ILE A 164 13.37 1.93 -0.67
N SER A 165 12.22 1.35 -0.32
CA SER A 165 10.92 1.95 -0.66
C SER A 165 10.71 3.31 0.04
N THR A 166 11.22 3.48 1.26
CA THR A 166 11.15 4.73 2.02
C THR A 166 11.96 5.83 1.32
N ILE A 167 13.20 5.55 0.91
CA ILE A 167 14.06 6.51 0.21
C ILE A 167 13.40 6.96 -1.10
N ILE A 168 12.92 6.01 -1.92
CA ILE A 168 12.22 6.33 -3.17
C ILE A 168 10.91 7.11 -2.88
N SER A 169 10.24 6.78 -1.78
CA SER A 169 9.02 7.44 -1.31
C SER A 169 9.26 8.92 -1.01
N VAL A 170 10.32 9.23 -0.26
CA VAL A 170 10.71 10.61 0.06
C VAL A 170 11.08 11.38 -1.21
N GLN A 171 11.93 10.80 -2.06
CA GLN A 171 12.34 11.42 -3.31
C GLN A 171 11.15 11.76 -4.22
N THR A 172 10.24 10.80 -4.41
CA THR A 172 9.04 11.03 -5.24
C THR A 172 8.08 12.02 -4.58
N GLY A 173 7.92 11.98 -3.25
CA GLY A 173 7.11 12.92 -2.49
C GLY A 173 7.62 14.35 -2.63
N TYR A 174 8.93 14.57 -2.51
CA TYR A 174 9.56 15.87 -2.73
C TYR A 174 9.29 16.45 -4.12
N VAL A 175 9.43 15.63 -5.17
CA VAL A 175 9.14 16.06 -6.55
C VAL A 175 7.67 16.47 -6.73
N TYR A 176 6.72 15.71 -6.11
CA TYR A 176 5.30 16.06 -6.16
C TYR A 176 5.00 17.37 -5.42
N THR A 177 5.60 17.58 -4.25
CA THR A 177 5.44 18.81 -3.47
C THR A 177 5.97 20.03 -4.23
N LEU A 178 7.15 19.93 -4.83
CA LEU A 178 7.71 21.02 -5.64
C LEU A 178 6.84 21.36 -6.85
N LYS A 179 6.26 20.35 -7.51
CA LYS A 179 5.35 20.59 -8.63
C LYS A 179 4.06 21.27 -8.15
N CYS A 180 3.53 20.89 -7.00
CA CYS A 180 2.35 21.54 -6.42
C CYS A 180 2.63 23.03 -6.14
N LEU A 181 3.74 23.34 -5.47
CA LEU A 181 4.13 24.72 -5.15
C LEU A 181 4.34 25.64 -6.37
N LYS A 182 4.68 25.07 -7.52
CA LYS A 182 4.83 25.85 -8.78
C LYS A 182 3.49 26.22 -9.41
N HIS A 183 2.41 25.60 -9.01
CA HIS A 183 1.08 25.81 -9.58
C HIS A 183 0.11 26.46 -8.58
N THR A 184 0.60 26.76 -7.38
CA THR A 184 -0.10 27.56 -6.35
C THR A 184 0.37 28.99 -6.39
#